data_cf17a9b7b7c5cb22d99f02e5b05ae07b
#
_entry.id   cf17a9b7b7c5cb22d99f02e5b05ae07b
#
_cell.length_a   1.000
_cell.length_b   1.000
_cell.length_c   1.000
_cell.angle_alpha   90.00
_cell.angle_beta   90.00
_cell.angle_gamma   90.00
#
_symmetry.space_group_name_H-M   'P 1'
#
loop_
_entity.id
_entity.type
_entity.pdbx_description
1 polymer ?
#
loop_
_entity_poly.entity_id
_entity_poly.type
_entity_poly.pdbx_seq_one_letter_code
_entity_poly.pdbx_strand_id
1 'polypeptide(L)'
;DRLSRGLGDVYKRQVMHTAGWPLDNNTYGGSFVYHAENKEVYLGYVIGLDYQNPHMSPFDEFQRFKTHPAISKMLNGGKRISYGARALIEGGIQSLPKMYMPGALLIGCDAGTLNMPKIKGSHTAMKSGLIAAETIAEHLKDKKDLSIYEEKFKKSWVYEELYAARNVKPSFSWGLILGIIFTGIDQILFRGKLPFTLKHKHADHETLKPANEMPVIDYPKPDNILTFDKTSSVY
;
A
#
# COMPACT_ATOMS: atom_id res chain seq x y z
N ASP A 1 33.43 -16.48 10.93
CA ASP A 1 32.72 -15.86 12.05
C ASP A 1 31.90 -14.60 11.64
N ARG A 2 32.23 -13.97 10.53
CA ARG A 2 31.40 -12.85 10.01
C ARG A 2 30.12 -13.30 9.31
N LEU A 3 30.00 -14.57 8.94
CA LEU A 3 28.81 -15.12 8.30
C LEU A 3 27.77 -15.66 9.30
N SER A 4 28.14 -15.83 10.57
CA SER A 4 27.26 -16.33 11.63
C SER A 4 26.60 -15.23 12.46
N ARG A 5 27.04 -13.99 12.33
CA ARG A 5 26.30 -12.84 12.92
C ARG A 5 25.12 -12.56 12.00
N GLY A 6 23.95 -12.88 12.48
CA GLY A 6 22.73 -12.72 11.72
C GLY A 6 22.67 -11.32 11.09
N LEU A 7 22.31 -11.28 9.81
CA LEU A 7 22.25 -10.05 9.00
C LEU A 7 21.51 -8.89 9.66
N GLY A 8 20.68 -9.16 10.67
CA GLY A 8 19.99 -8.15 11.47
C GLY A 8 20.89 -7.15 12.20
N ASP A 9 22.11 -7.56 12.61
CA ASP A 9 23.02 -6.64 13.31
C ASP A 9 23.76 -5.71 12.35
N VAL A 10 24.00 -6.14 11.11
CA VAL A 10 24.68 -5.33 10.10
C VAL A 10 23.75 -4.30 9.46
N TYR A 11 22.45 -4.64 9.34
CA TYR A 11 21.44 -3.82 8.67
C TYR A 11 20.42 -3.20 9.65
N LYS A 12 20.71 -3.18 10.94
CA LYS A 12 19.80 -2.64 11.95
C LYS A 12 19.29 -1.25 11.56
N ARG A 13 17.96 -1.09 11.61
CA ARG A 13 17.23 0.13 11.25
C ARG A 13 17.30 0.52 9.77
N GLN A 14 17.80 -0.36 8.91
CA GLN A 14 17.69 -0.13 7.47
C GLN A 14 16.31 -0.46 6.95
N VAL A 15 15.88 0.34 5.99
CA VAL A 15 14.63 0.16 5.25
C VAL A 15 14.99 0.04 3.79
N MET A 16 14.50 -1.02 3.14
CA MET A 16 14.63 -1.23 1.71
C MET A 16 13.26 -1.32 1.08
N HIS A 17 13.09 -0.66 -0.05
CA HIS A 17 11.92 -0.81 -0.92
C HIS A 17 12.36 -1.38 -2.25
N THR A 18 11.55 -2.26 -2.84
CA THR A 18 11.78 -2.79 -4.18
C THR A 18 10.54 -2.61 -5.04
N ALA A 19 10.73 -2.58 -6.35
CA ALA A 19 9.67 -2.59 -7.36
C ALA A 19 10.05 -3.54 -8.49
N GLY A 20 9.08 -4.01 -9.25
CA GLY A 20 9.27 -4.97 -10.35
C GLY A 20 9.16 -6.41 -9.89
N TRP A 21 10.08 -7.26 -10.31
CA TRP A 21 10.00 -8.70 -10.10
C TRP A 21 9.55 -9.09 -8.66
N PRO A 22 8.65 -10.08 -8.51
CA PRO A 22 8.05 -10.98 -9.51
C PRO A 22 6.93 -10.36 -10.37
N LEU A 23 6.48 -9.14 -10.08
CA LEU A 23 5.48 -8.44 -10.88
C LEU A 23 6.07 -7.94 -12.21
N ASP A 24 5.23 -7.89 -13.23
CA ASP A 24 5.56 -7.28 -14.50
C ASP A 24 5.40 -5.74 -14.49
N ASN A 25 5.68 -5.10 -15.63
CA ASN A 25 5.56 -3.64 -15.74
C ASN A 25 4.10 -3.13 -15.66
N ASN A 26 3.11 -3.98 -15.87
CA ASN A 26 1.70 -3.61 -15.92
C ASN A 26 1.00 -3.80 -14.58
N THR A 27 1.64 -4.48 -13.63
CA THR A 27 1.10 -4.73 -12.31
C THR A 27 1.77 -3.82 -11.29
N TYR A 28 0.99 -2.91 -10.72
CA TYR A 28 1.45 -2.03 -9.64
C TYR A 28 1.76 -2.83 -8.39
N GLY A 29 2.92 -2.54 -7.77
CA GLY A 29 3.29 -3.17 -6.51
C GLY A 29 4.77 -3.06 -6.20
N GLY A 30 5.17 -3.76 -5.15
CA GLY A 30 6.55 -3.76 -4.67
C GLY A 30 6.67 -4.33 -3.27
N SER A 31 7.86 -4.21 -2.68
CA SER A 31 8.09 -4.70 -1.33
C SER A 31 8.68 -3.65 -0.40
N PHE A 32 8.57 -3.95 0.87
CA PHE A 32 9.35 -3.31 1.91
C PHE A 32 10.06 -4.35 2.78
N VAL A 33 11.26 -4.01 3.24
CA VAL A 33 12.03 -4.80 4.20
C VAL A 33 12.51 -3.85 5.29
N TYR A 34 12.13 -4.12 6.54
CA TYR A 34 12.58 -3.35 7.71
C TYR A 34 13.41 -4.25 8.61
N HIS A 35 14.65 -3.87 8.83
CA HIS A 35 15.51 -4.49 9.82
C HIS A 35 15.28 -3.85 11.20
N ALA A 36 14.53 -4.56 12.03
CA ALA A 36 14.19 -4.10 13.37
C ALA A 36 15.23 -4.54 14.42
N GLU A 37 14.93 -4.28 15.68
CA GLU A 37 15.72 -4.76 16.81
C GLU A 37 15.56 -6.28 16.98
N ASN A 38 16.38 -6.89 17.84
CA ASN A 38 16.34 -8.32 18.18
C ASN A 38 16.47 -9.26 16.96
N LYS A 39 17.17 -8.81 15.88
CA LYS A 39 17.35 -9.56 14.63
C LYS A 39 16.04 -9.86 13.88
N GLU A 40 15.00 -9.11 14.16
CA GLU A 40 13.73 -9.24 13.46
C GLU A 40 13.78 -8.53 12.09
N VAL A 41 13.17 -9.16 11.11
CA VAL A 41 12.99 -8.61 9.76
C VAL A 41 11.50 -8.60 9.44
N TYR A 42 10.96 -7.41 9.19
CA TYR A 42 9.60 -7.22 8.72
C TYR A 42 9.64 -7.13 7.20
N LEU A 43 9.11 -8.15 6.56
CA LEU A 43 9.03 -8.24 5.10
C LEU A 43 7.58 -8.13 4.66
N GLY A 44 7.29 -7.20 3.78
CA GLY A 44 5.96 -7.06 3.19
C GLY A 44 6.01 -6.98 1.68
N TYR A 45 4.91 -7.40 1.05
CA TYR A 45 4.72 -7.35 -0.38
C TYR A 45 3.35 -6.76 -0.70
N VAL A 46 3.34 -5.74 -1.54
CA VAL A 46 2.14 -4.99 -1.91
C VAL A 46 1.83 -5.25 -3.37
N ILE A 47 0.57 -5.53 -3.67
CA ILE A 47 0.08 -5.72 -5.04
C ILE A 47 -1.19 -4.89 -5.21
N GLY A 48 -1.22 -4.08 -6.26
CA GLY A 48 -2.43 -3.37 -6.67
C GLY A 48 -3.52 -4.36 -7.05
N LEU A 49 -4.71 -4.21 -6.49
CA LEU A 49 -5.84 -5.11 -6.77
C LEU A 49 -6.49 -4.86 -8.14
N ASP A 50 -5.93 -3.94 -8.91
CA ASP A 50 -6.25 -3.65 -10.31
C ASP A 50 -5.44 -4.52 -11.31
N TYR A 51 -4.87 -5.65 -10.87
CA TYR A 51 -4.17 -6.59 -11.75
C TYR A 51 -5.10 -7.25 -12.77
N GLN A 52 -4.55 -7.57 -13.96
CA GLN A 52 -5.36 -8.06 -15.08
C GLN A 52 -5.49 -9.59 -15.12
N ASN A 53 -4.52 -10.32 -14.58
CA ASN A 53 -4.48 -11.78 -14.66
C ASN A 53 -5.20 -12.43 -13.48
N PRO A 54 -6.37 -13.09 -13.67
CA PRO A 54 -7.12 -13.74 -12.60
C PRO A 54 -6.40 -14.95 -11.98
N HIS A 55 -5.35 -15.47 -12.64
CA HIS A 55 -4.51 -16.54 -12.07
C HIS A 55 -3.46 -16.00 -11.09
N MET A 56 -3.34 -14.69 -10.95
CA MET A 56 -2.43 -14.09 -9.98
C MET A 56 -2.96 -14.26 -8.56
N SER A 57 -2.10 -14.76 -7.69
CA SER A 57 -2.35 -14.86 -6.25
C SER A 57 -1.40 -13.93 -5.49
N PRO A 58 -1.88 -12.86 -4.86
CA PRO A 58 -1.03 -11.97 -4.06
C PRO A 58 -0.22 -12.71 -3.00
N PHE A 59 -0.79 -13.75 -2.39
CA PHE A 59 -0.07 -14.58 -1.43
C PHE A 59 1.11 -15.31 -2.09
N ASP A 60 0.87 -15.96 -3.23
CA ASP A 60 1.90 -16.78 -3.90
C ASP A 60 2.97 -15.90 -4.55
N GLU A 61 2.61 -14.70 -5.05
CA GLU A 61 3.59 -13.71 -5.49
C GLU A 61 4.52 -13.27 -4.34
N PHE A 62 4.00 -13.12 -3.13
CA PHE A 62 4.83 -12.85 -1.96
C PHE A 62 5.74 -14.05 -1.62
N GLN A 63 5.25 -15.28 -1.73
CA GLN A 63 6.12 -16.46 -1.55
C GLN A 63 7.22 -16.49 -2.61
N ARG A 64 6.87 -16.24 -3.87
CA ARG A 64 7.82 -16.17 -4.99
C ARG A 64 8.85 -15.07 -4.78
N PHE A 65 8.45 -13.89 -4.33
CA PHE A 65 9.38 -12.80 -4.02
C PHE A 65 10.46 -13.19 -3.02
N LYS A 66 10.15 -14.00 -2.02
CA LYS A 66 11.12 -14.47 -1.02
C LYS A 66 12.21 -15.37 -1.61
N THR A 67 11.97 -16.00 -2.76
CA THR A 67 12.96 -16.84 -3.44
C THR A 67 14.02 -16.04 -4.20
N HIS A 68 13.84 -14.73 -4.38
CA HIS A 68 14.85 -13.89 -5.02
C HIS A 68 16.19 -13.99 -4.29
N PRO A 69 17.35 -14.20 -4.99
CA PRO A 69 18.64 -14.44 -4.33
C PRO A 69 19.05 -13.40 -3.30
N ALA A 70 18.77 -12.12 -3.54
CA ALA A 70 19.07 -11.06 -2.59
C ALA A 70 18.18 -11.11 -1.34
N ILE A 71 16.91 -11.52 -1.49
CA ILE A 71 15.94 -11.61 -0.39
C ILE A 71 16.14 -12.90 0.40
N SER A 72 16.26 -14.05 -0.27
CA SER A 72 16.49 -15.34 0.37
C SER A 72 17.76 -15.34 1.22
N LYS A 73 18.83 -14.69 0.74
CA LYS A 73 20.07 -14.52 1.51
C LYS A 73 19.86 -13.77 2.83
N MET A 74 19.00 -12.75 2.86
CA MET A 74 18.67 -12.01 4.07
C MET A 74 17.83 -12.81 5.06
N LEU A 75 17.03 -13.75 4.56
CA LEU A 75 16.11 -14.55 5.36
C LEU A 75 16.73 -15.89 5.79
N ASN A 76 17.88 -16.27 5.24
CA ASN A 76 18.50 -17.55 5.51
C ASN A 76 18.81 -17.75 6.99
N GLY A 77 18.46 -18.92 7.52
CA GLY A 77 18.58 -19.25 8.96
C GLY A 77 17.55 -18.57 9.85
N GLY A 78 16.64 -17.77 9.29
CA GLY A 78 15.55 -17.15 10.02
C GLY A 78 14.37 -18.11 10.24
N LYS A 79 13.52 -17.75 11.22
CA LYS A 79 12.26 -18.45 11.50
C LYS A 79 11.12 -17.47 11.34
N ARG A 80 10.05 -17.85 10.64
CA ARG A 80 8.80 -17.07 10.59
C ARG A 80 8.18 -17.01 11.99
N ILE A 81 7.95 -15.81 12.50
CA ILE A 81 7.35 -15.59 13.80
C ILE A 81 5.90 -15.12 13.71
N SER A 82 5.53 -14.47 12.60
CA SER A 82 4.16 -14.00 12.41
C SER A 82 3.86 -13.79 10.92
N TYR A 83 2.59 -13.74 10.57
CA TYR A 83 2.08 -13.42 9.25
C TYR A 83 0.79 -12.60 9.38
N GLY A 84 0.56 -11.72 8.42
CA GLY A 84 -0.68 -10.96 8.31
C GLY A 84 -0.85 -10.39 6.92
N ALA A 85 -2.08 -10.13 6.53
CA ALA A 85 -2.41 -9.45 5.28
C ALA A 85 -3.58 -8.50 5.48
N ARG A 86 -3.56 -7.39 4.75
CA ARG A 86 -4.66 -6.40 4.77
C ARG A 86 -4.77 -5.72 3.41
N ALA A 87 -6.01 -5.51 2.97
CA ALA A 87 -6.29 -4.59 1.87
C ALA A 87 -6.24 -3.14 2.40
N LEU A 88 -5.67 -2.24 1.59
CA LEU A 88 -5.58 -0.81 1.85
C LEU A 88 -6.17 -0.05 0.68
N ILE A 89 -6.70 1.15 0.93
CA ILE A 89 -7.17 2.05 -0.11
C ILE A 89 -6.02 2.99 -0.50
N GLU A 90 -5.48 2.79 -1.70
CA GLU A 90 -4.37 3.60 -2.25
C GLU A 90 -4.77 4.51 -3.41
N GLY A 91 -6.04 4.62 -3.72
CA GLY A 91 -6.55 5.46 -4.81
C GLY A 91 -6.41 6.98 -4.57
N GLY A 92 -5.97 7.37 -3.38
CA GLY A 92 -5.77 8.76 -2.99
C GLY A 92 -7.06 9.55 -2.90
N ILE A 93 -6.95 10.89 -3.05
CA ILE A 93 -8.08 11.80 -2.88
C ILE A 93 -9.28 11.50 -3.79
N GLN A 94 -9.04 10.91 -4.96
CA GLN A 94 -10.10 10.58 -5.92
C GLN A 94 -10.93 9.35 -5.51
N SER A 95 -10.44 8.56 -4.58
CA SER A 95 -11.11 7.36 -4.05
C SER A 95 -11.72 7.58 -2.67
N LEU A 96 -11.71 8.82 -2.16
CA LEU A 96 -12.36 9.12 -0.89
C LEU A 96 -13.88 8.93 -1.04
N PRO A 97 -14.50 8.09 -0.21
CA PRO A 97 -15.95 7.92 -0.19
C PRO A 97 -16.63 9.12 0.48
N LYS A 98 -17.94 9.11 0.55
CA LYS A 98 -18.68 9.96 1.48
C LYS A 98 -18.28 9.56 2.90
N MET A 99 -17.65 10.49 3.63
CA MET A 99 -16.97 10.20 4.90
C MET A 99 -17.89 10.28 6.12
N TYR A 100 -19.17 10.58 5.93
CA TYR A 100 -20.16 10.65 7.00
C TYR A 100 -21.50 10.03 6.60
N MET A 101 -22.24 9.59 7.59
CA MET A 101 -23.64 9.19 7.51
C MET A 101 -24.32 9.45 8.85
N PRO A 102 -25.66 9.39 8.95
CA PRO A 102 -26.34 9.53 10.23
C PRO A 102 -25.78 8.52 11.26
N GLY A 103 -25.20 9.04 12.35
CA GLY A 103 -24.63 8.23 13.44
C GLY A 103 -23.25 7.63 13.20
N ALA A 104 -22.58 7.88 12.05
CA ALA A 104 -21.25 7.33 11.78
C ALA A 104 -20.35 8.26 10.95
N LEU A 105 -19.02 8.11 11.17
CA LEU A 105 -17.97 8.76 10.40
C LEU A 105 -16.94 7.71 9.96
N LEU A 106 -16.39 7.87 8.74
CA LEU A 106 -15.26 7.10 8.26
C LEU A 106 -13.96 7.89 8.49
N ILE A 107 -12.95 7.22 9.05
CA ILE A 107 -11.66 7.82 9.39
C ILE A 107 -10.49 6.92 8.95
N GLY A 108 -9.32 7.50 8.85
CA GLY A 108 -8.08 6.77 8.61
C GLY A 108 -8.01 6.04 7.27
N CYS A 109 -7.27 4.95 7.24
CA CYS A 109 -7.06 4.19 6.01
C CYS A 109 -8.33 3.55 5.47
N ASP A 110 -9.32 3.26 6.31
CA ASP A 110 -10.62 2.75 5.86
C ASP A 110 -11.44 3.81 5.12
N ALA A 111 -11.15 5.11 5.37
CA ALA A 111 -11.66 6.21 4.56
C ALA A 111 -10.78 6.53 3.33
N GLY A 112 -9.61 5.91 3.19
CA GLY A 112 -8.69 6.17 2.08
C GLY A 112 -7.73 7.33 2.29
N THR A 113 -7.41 7.69 3.54
CA THR A 113 -6.52 8.83 3.83
C THR A 113 -5.02 8.53 3.70
N LEU A 114 -4.65 7.35 3.21
CA LEU A 114 -3.25 6.99 3.01
C LEU A 114 -2.59 7.87 1.93
N ASN A 115 -1.42 8.43 2.25
CA ASN A 115 -0.59 9.11 1.27
C ASN A 115 0.26 8.06 0.53
N MET A 116 -0.17 7.68 -0.66
CA MET A 116 0.45 6.62 -1.47
C MET A 116 1.90 6.91 -1.83
N PRO A 117 2.29 8.07 -2.37
CA PRO A 117 3.69 8.35 -2.72
C PRO A 117 4.66 8.26 -1.54
N LYS A 118 4.20 8.58 -0.34
CA LYS A 118 5.00 8.48 0.88
C LYS A 118 4.95 7.09 1.51
N ILE A 119 4.00 6.25 1.09
CA ILE A 119 3.69 4.95 1.73
C ILE A 119 3.43 5.16 3.23
N LYS A 120 2.74 6.24 3.59
CA LYS A 120 2.47 6.65 4.96
C LYS A 120 1.00 7.01 5.16
N GLY A 121 0.38 6.42 6.18
CA GLY A 121 -1.03 6.63 6.51
C GLY A 121 -1.26 7.00 7.99
N SER A 122 -0.30 6.74 8.89
CA SER A 122 -0.51 6.93 10.32
C SER A 122 -0.83 8.39 10.68
N HIS A 123 -0.06 9.35 10.15
CA HIS A 123 -0.25 10.78 10.44
C HIS A 123 -1.58 11.30 9.90
N THR A 124 -1.97 10.89 8.69
CA THR A 124 -3.25 11.27 8.08
C THR A 124 -4.44 10.62 8.78
N ALA A 125 -4.28 9.36 9.20
CA ALA A 125 -5.29 8.65 9.99
C ALA A 125 -5.52 9.32 11.36
N MET A 126 -4.44 9.65 12.07
CA MET A 126 -4.52 10.36 13.35
C MET A 126 -5.21 11.72 13.22
N LYS A 127 -4.87 12.51 12.18
CA LYS A 127 -5.51 13.82 11.96
C LYS A 127 -6.98 13.68 11.57
N SER A 128 -7.33 12.71 10.73
CA SER A 128 -8.74 12.46 10.40
C SER A 128 -9.55 12.05 11.63
N GLY A 129 -8.97 11.22 12.52
CA GLY A 129 -9.57 10.86 13.80
C GLY A 129 -9.77 12.07 14.73
N LEU A 130 -8.79 12.97 14.80
CA LEU A 130 -8.93 14.21 15.57
C LEU A 130 -10.08 15.09 15.07
N ILE A 131 -10.16 15.30 13.75
CA ILE A 131 -11.25 16.08 13.13
C ILE A 131 -12.61 15.43 13.41
N ALA A 132 -12.67 14.08 13.34
CA ALA A 132 -13.90 13.35 13.67
C ALA A 132 -14.32 13.55 15.14
N ALA A 133 -13.36 13.44 16.08
CA ALA A 133 -13.63 13.65 17.49
C ALA A 133 -14.16 15.07 17.79
N GLU A 134 -13.54 16.09 17.21
CA GLU A 134 -14.01 17.48 17.31
C GLU A 134 -15.43 17.64 16.72
N THR A 135 -15.70 17.00 15.59
CA THR A 135 -17.03 17.03 14.95
C THR A 135 -18.10 16.36 15.80
N ILE A 136 -17.78 15.19 16.38
CA ILE A 136 -18.70 14.47 17.27
C ILE A 136 -18.99 15.31 18.52
N ALA A 137 -17.97 15.93 19.12
CA ALA A 137 -18.17 16.79 20.29
C ALA A 137 -19.12 17.96 20.00
N GLU A 138 -18.97 18.62 18.85
CA GLU A 138 -19.88 19.68 18.41
C GLU A 138 -21.30 19.15 18.10
N HIS A 139 -21.40 17.97 17.48
CA HIS A 139 -22.69 17.32 17.22
C HIS A 139 -23.47 17.04 18.52
N LEU A 140 -22.78 16.48 19.50
CA LEU A 140 -23.40 16.16 20.80
C LEU A 140 -23.80 17.41 21.57
N LYS A 141 -22.99 18.46 21.55
CA LYS A 141 -23.24 19.72 22.27
C LYS A 141 -24.24 20.59 21.55
N ASP A 142 -24.03 20.86 20.28
CA ASP A 142 -24.71 21.93 19.54
C ASP A 142 -25.72 21.40 18.51
N LYS A 143 -25.94 20.08 18.45
CA LYS A 143 -26.79 19.39 17.47
C LYS A 143 -26.43 19.67 16.01
N LYS A 144 -25.15 20.02 15.73
CA LYS A 144 -24.66 20.24 14.38
C LYS A 144 -24.68 18.94 13.55
N ASP A 145 -24.92 19.05 12.26
CA ASP A 145 -24.90 17.91 11.34
C ASP A 145 -23.51 17.32 11.18
N LEU A 146 -23.41 15.99 11.06
CA LEU A 146 -22.13 15.29 10.88
C LEU A 146 -21.46 15.59 9.54
N SER A 147 -22.17 16.16 8.55
CA SER A 147 -21.59 16.60 7.27
C SER A 147 -20.46 17.63 7.43
N ILE A 148 -20.47 18.37 8.54
CA ILE A 148 -19.40 19.33 8.87
C ILE A 148 -18.03 18.67 8.97
N TYR A 149 -17.97 17.35 9.17
CA TYR A 149 -16.73 16.57 9.15
C TYR A 149 -16.02 16.66 7.80
N GLU A 150 -16.72 16.49 6.69
CA GLU A 150 -16.11 16.61 5.35
C GLU A 150 -15.62 18.03 5.07
N GLU A 151 -16.34 19.04 5.53
CA GLU A 151 -15.92 20.43 5.37
C GLU A 151 -14.63 20.72 6.13
N LYS A 152 -14.55 20.27 7.39
CA LYS A 152 -13.33 20.38 8.20
C LYS A 152 -12.17 19.59 7.60
N PHE A 153 -12.44 18.38 7.11
CA PHE A 153 -11.44 17.55 6.46
C PHE A 153 -10.88 18.24 5.21
N LYS A 154 -11.72 18.79 4.34
CA LYS A 154 -11.33 19.55 3.14
C LYS A 154 -10.51 20.81 3.44
N LYS A 155 -10.68 21.41 4.62
CA LYS A 155 -9.89 22.57 5.09
C LYS A 155 -8.60 22.16 5.82
N SER A 156 -8.33 20.88 6.00
CA SER A 156 -7.18 20.37 6.74
C SER A 156 -5.96 20.17 5.83
N TRP A 157 -4.78 20.20 6.43
CA TRP A 157 -3.53 19.88 5.74
C TRP A 157 -3.51 18.45 5.16
N VAL A 158 -4.31 17.51 5.71
CA VAL A 158 -4.45 16.16 5.15
C VAL A 158 -5.01 16.22 3.74
N TYR A 159 -6.07 17.00 3.53
CA TYR A 159 -6.65 17.18 2.21
C TYR A 159 -5.65 17.81 1.22
N GLU A 160 -4.92 18.83 1.66
CA GLU A 160 -3.87 19.48 0.85
C GLU A 160 -2.78 18.47 0.46
N GLU A 161 -2.34 17.65 1.40
CA GLU A 161 -1.33 16.61 1.16
C GLU A 161 -1.81 15.55 0.17
N LEU A 162 -3.03 15.06 0.33
CA LEU A 162 -3.64 14.10 -0.61
C LEU A 162 -3.89 14.72 -1.98
N TYR A 163 -4.27 16.01 -2.01
CA TYR A 163 -4.47 16.73 -3.26
C TYR A 163 -3.16 16.92 -4.04
N ALA A 164 -2.06 17.21 -3.36
CA ALA A 164 -0.74 17.26 -3.98
C ALA A 164 -0.31 15.92 -4.60
N ALA A 165 -0.76 14.80 -4.03
CA ALA A 165 -0.48 13.45 -4.51
C ALA A 165 -1.47 12.91 -5.57
N ARG A 166 -2.48 13.70 -5.97
CA ARG A 166 -3.63 13.25 -6.78
C ARG A 166 -3.31 12.60 -8.12
N ASN A 167 -2.17 12.96 -8.72
CA ASN A 167 -1.76 12.47 -10.04
C ASN A 167 -0.94 11.18 -9.97
N VAL A 168 -0.44 10.81 -8.80
CA VAL A 168 0.54 9.73 -8.67
C VAL A 168 -0.07 8.38 -9.00
N LYS A 169 -1.12 7.92 -8.29
CA LYS A 169 -1.72 6.61 -8.57
C LYS A 169 -2.25 6.51 -10.01
N PRO A 170 -2.97 7.50 -10.58
CA PRO A 170 -3.42 7.42 -11.96
C PRO A 170 -2.30 7.30 -13.00
N SER A 171 -1.11 7.85 -12.75
CA SER A 171 0.01 7.77 -13.69
C SER A 171 0.55 6.35 -13.86
N PHE A 172 0.39 5.49 -12.87
CA PHE A 172 0.80 4.08 -12.95
C PHE A 172 -0.06 3.25 -13.95
N SER A 173 -1.18 3.79 -14.42
CA SER A 173 -1.90 3.19 -15.56
C SER A 173 -1.08 3.14 -16.85
N TRP A 174 0.02 3.90 -16.93
CA TRP A 174 0.98 3.88 -18.05
C TRP A 174 2.09 2.83 -17.88
N GLY A 175 2.01 2.02 -16.82
CA GLY A 175 3.03 1.05 -16.41
C GLY A 175 4.00 1.60 -15.38
N LEU A 176 4.76 0.70 -14.78
CA LEU A 176 5.63 1.00 -13.64
C LEU A 176 6.69 2.06 -13.96
N ILE A 177 7.40 1.92 -15.08
CA ILE A 177 8.53 2.80 -15.42
C ILE A 177 8.05 4.22 -15.68
N LEU A 178 7.05 4.41 -16.54
CA LEU A 178 6.50 5.73 -16.85
C LEU A 178 5.82 6.35 -15.64
N GLY A 179 5.13 5.57 -14.82
CA GLY A 179 4.54 6.01 -13.57
C GLY A 179 5.59 6.55 -12.59
N ILE A 180 6.72 5.87 -12.43
CA ILE A 180 7.82 6.33 -11.57
C ILE A 180 8.44 7.64 -12.10
N ILE A 181 8.73 7.72 -13.39
CA ILE A 181 9.31 8.92 -14.00
C ILE A 181 8.37 10.12 -13.82
N PHE A 182 7.08 9.94 -14.17
CA PHE A 182 6.09 11.00 -14.01
C PHE A 182 5.93 11.42 -12.55
N THR A 183 5.87 10.45 -11.62
CA THR A 183 5.79 10.73 -10.19
C THR A 183 6.99 11.55 -9.70
N GLY A 184 8.20 11.21 -10.16
CA GLY A 184 9.40 12.00 -9.86
C GLY A 184 9.27 13.44 -10.34
N ILE A 185 8.82 13.64 -11.57
CA ILE A 185 8.59 14.99 -12.14
C ILE A 185 7.52 15.74 -11.35
N ASP A 186 6.35 15.13 -11.15
CA ASP A 186 5.22 15.77 -10.45
C ASP A 186 5.56 16.12 -8.99
N GLN A 187 6.13 15.17 -8.24
CA GLN A 187 6.33 15.35 -6.79
C GLN A 187 7.62 16.10 -6.44
N ILE A 188 8.71 15.92 -7.19
CA ILE A 188 9.99 16.54 -6.87
C ILE A 188 10.10 17.92 -7.55
N LEU A 189 9.81 18.00 -8.86
CA LEU A 189 9.97 19.23 -9.62
C LEU A 189 8.78 20.17 -9.41
N PHE A 190 7.56 19.68 -9.55
CA PHE A 190 6.34 20.50 -9.44
C PHE A 190 5.68 20.46 -8.07
N ARG A 191 6.13 19.61 -7.15
CA ARG A 191 5.60 19.48 -5.78
C ARG A 191 4.08 19.22 -5.75
N GLY A 192 3.57 18.42 -6.72
CA GLY A 192 2.14 18.12 -6.86
C GLY A 192 1.28 19.30 -7.34
N LYS A 193 1.89 20.38 -7.87
CA LYS A 193 1.19 21.59 -8.31
C LYS A 193 0.93 21.66 -9.81
N LEU A 194 0.97 20.52 -10.52
CA LEU A 194 0.59 20.51 -11.94
C LEU A 194 -0.85 21.05 -12.12
N PRO A 195 -1.12 21.83 -13.19
CA PRO A 195 -2.41 22.49 -13.37
C PRO A 195 -3.56 21.55 -13.79
N PHE A 196 -3.27 20.28 -13.96
CA PHE A 196 -4.25 19.25 -14.35
C PHE A 196 -4.34 18.13 -13.31
N THR A 197 -5.41 17.34 -13.42
CA THR A 197 -5.62 16.15 -12.61
C THR A 197 -5.84 14.95 -13.52
N LEU A 198 -4.95 13.96 -13.42
CA LEU A 198 -5.16 12.66 -14.02
C LEU A 198 -6.29 11.94 -13.29
N LYS A 199 -7.15 11.23 -14.03
CA LYS A 199 -8.30 10.52 -13.44
C LYS A 199 -8.08 9.02 -13.52
N HIS A 200 -8.59 8.29 -12.54
CA HIS A 200 -8.79 6.84 -12.66
C HIS A 200 -9.78 6.58 -13.79
N LYS A 201 -9.44 5.63 -14.67
CA LYS A 201 -10.25 5.31 -15.86
C LYS A 201 -11.26 4.20 -15.60
N HIS A 202 -10.89 3.27 -14.74
CA HIS A 202 -11.63 2.05 -14.43
C HIS A 202 -11.65 1.80 -12.94
N ALA A 203 -12.68 1.10 -12.47
CA ALA A 203 -12.66 0.51 -11.14
C ALA A 203 -11.75 -0.73 -11.13
N ASP A 204 -11.16 -1.07 -9.99
CA ASP A 204 -10.16 -2.15 -9.89
C ASP A 204 -10.71 -3.49 -10.41
N HIS A 205 -11.98 -3.80 -10.16
CA HIS A 205 -12.61 -5.05 -10.61
C HIS A 205 -12.86 -5.11 -12.13
N GLU A 206 -12.88 -3.98 -12.83
CA GLU A 206 -13.09 -3.91 -14.29
C GLU A 206 -11.81 -4.23 -15.08
N THR A 207 -10.68 -4.31 -14.40
CA THR A 207 -9.37 -4.56 -15.04
C THR A 207 -9.09 -6.04 -15.30
N LEU A 208 -9.77 -6.95 -14.55
CA LEU A 208 -9.61 -8.39 -14.71
C LEU A 208 -10.03 -8.82 -16.13
N LYS A 209 -9.16 -9.59 -16.77
CA LYS A 209 -9.43 -10.21 -18.08
C LYS A 209 -10.03 -11.62 -17.91
N PRO A 210 -10.71 -12.15 -18.93
CA PRO A 210 -11.17 -13.53 -18.91
C PRO A 210 -10.02 -14.52 -18.68
N ALA A 211 -10.24 -15.51 -17.81
CA ALA A 211 -9.18 -16.45 -17.40
C ALA A 211 -8.59 -17.25 -18.57
N ASN A 212 -9.41 -17.54 -19.59
CA ASN A 212 -8.97 -18.25 -20.80
C ASN A 212 -8.08 -17.40 -21.73
N GLU A 213 -8.02 -16.09 -21.55
CA GLU A 213 -7.17 -15.17 -22.32
C GLU A 213 -5.84 -14.87 -21.62
N MET A 214 -5.68 -15.32 -20.38
CA MET A 214 -4.51 -15.00 -19.58
C MET A 214 -3.65 -16.24 -19.29
N PRO A 215 -2.32 -16.08 -19.24
CA PRO A 215 -1.44 -17.19 -18.94
C PRO A 215 -1.66 -17.65 -17.49
N VAL A 216 -1.70 -18.97 -17.32
CA VAL A 216 -1.67 -19.58 -15.99
C VAL A 216 -0.29 -19.34 -15.37
N ILE A 217 -0.27 -18.94 -14.13
CA ILE A 217 0.99 -18.74 -13.39
C ILE A 217 1.27 -20.02 -12.59
N ASP A 218 2.39 -20.66 -12.93
CA ASP A 218 2.87 -21.83 -12.17
C ASP A 218 3.73 -21.34 -11.00
N TYR A 219 3.15 -21.42 -9.81
CA TYR A 219 3.85 -21.04 -8.59
C TYR A 219 4.67 -22.21 -8.05
N PRO A 220 5.93 -21.96 -7.64
CA PRO A 220 6.76 -23.00 -7.04
C PRO A 220 6.12 -23.52 -5.75
N LYS A 221 6.22 -24.83 -5.53
CA LYS A 221 5.77 -25.43 -4.28
C LYS A 221 6.55 -24.86 -3.09
N PRO A 222 5.87 -24.56 -1.98
CA PRO A 222 6.54 -24.03 -0.78
C PRO A 222 7.52 -25.05 -0.19
N ASP A 223 8.65 -24.54 0.30
CA ASP A 223 9.70 -25.32 0.96
C ASP A 223 9.48 -25.50 2.48
N ASN A 224 8.52 -24.79 3.06
CA ASN A 224 8.21 -24.71 4.49
C ASN A 224 9.37 -24.19 5.37
N ILE A 225 10.34 -23.52 4.76
CA ILE A 225 11.48 -22.87 5.42
C ILE A 225 11.40 -21.37 5.18
N LEU A 226 11.48 -20.93 3.90
CA LEU A 226 11.31 -19.55 3.47
C LEU A 226 9.93 -19.29 2.90
N THR A 227 9.36 -20.27 2.24
CA THR A 227 8.07 -20.19 1.57
C THR A 227 7.08 -21.14 2.22
N PHE A 228 5.83 -20.74 2.30
CA PHE A 228 4.79 -21.48 3.03
C PHE A 228 3.54 -21.57 2.18
N ASP A 229 2.74 -22.60 2.39
CA ASP A 229 1.41 -22.68 1.80
C ASP A 229 0.41 -21.74 2.52
N LYS A 230 -0.68 -21.45 1.84
CA LYS A 230 -1.69 -20.50 2.32
C LYS A 230 -2.37 -21.00 3.61
N THR A 231 -2.61 -22.30 3.72
CA THR A 231 -3.31 -22.88 4.87
C THR A 231 -2.45 -22.88 6.12
N SER A 232 -1.13 -23.09 5.99
CA SER A 232 -0.20 -23.02 7.12
C SER A 232 0.11 -21.57 7.57
N SER A 233 -0.42 -20.56 6.86
CA SER A 233 -0.21 -19.14 7.14
C SER A 233 -1.44 -18.47 7.76
N VAL A 234 -2.55 -19.14 7.85
CA VAL A 234 -3.79 -18.65 8.50
C VAL A 234 -3.85 -19.25 9.90
N TYR A 235 -4.00 -18.39 10.91
CA TYR A 235 -4.21 -18.73 12.30
C TYR A 235 -5.65 -18.42 12.71
#